data_c59898b85d57833002d4f71024593fb2
#
_entry.id   c59898b85d57833002d4f71024593fb2
#
_cell.length_a   1.000
_cell.length_b   1.000
_cell.length_c   1.000
_cell.angle_alpha   90.00
_cell.angle_beta   90.00
_cell.angle_gamma   90.00
#
_symmetry.space_group_name_H-M   'P 1'
#
loop_
_entity.id
_entity.type
_entity.pdbx_description
1 polymer ?
#
loop_
_entity_poly.entity_id
_entity_poly.type
_entity_poly.pdbx_seq_one_letter_code
_entity_poly.pdbx_strand_id
1 'polypeptide(L)'
;MAELAEKTCVPCKGGVLPMKGRELEHILKLVPKWNAVNEHHIVRTYTFPDFKQALDFVNRVGEVAEKQGHHPDILLAWGKAEITLWTHKINGLTESDFIMAAKIDQLYAE
;
A
#
# COMPACT_ATOMS: atom_id res chain seq x y z
N MET A 1 8.55 7.97 8.24
CA MET A 1 7.79 6.69 8.23
C MET A 1 6.52 6.82 9.04
N ALA A 2 6.66 7.07 10.36
CA ALA A 2 5.49 7.22 11.23
C ALA A 2 4.57 8.35 10.77
N GLU A 3 5.14 9.46 10.31
CA GLU A 3 4.34 10.58 9.83
C GLU A 3 3.43 10.22 8.66
N LEU A 4 3.93 9.44 7.71
CA LEU A 4 3.13 9.03 6.56
C LEU A 4 1.99 8.11 6.99
N ALA A 5 2.28 7.17 7.89
CA ALA A 5 1.27 6.22 8.39
C ALA A 5 0.18 6.91 9.21
N GLU A 6 0.46 8.06 9.80
CA GLU A 6 -0.52 8.81 10.58
C GLU A 6 -1.49 9.61 9.73
N LYS A 7 -1.16 9.84 8.47
CA LYS A 7 -2.04 10.58 7.55
C LYS A 7 -3.26 9.75 7.19
N THR A 8 -4.30 10.44 6.75
CA THR A 8 -5.53 9.82 6.27
C THR A 8 -5.56 9.88 4.76
N CYS A 9 -5.97 8.78 4.12
CA CYS A 9 -6.15 8.77 2.68
C CYS A 9 -7.26 9.73 2.29
N VAL A 10 -7.05 10.50 1.21
CA VAL A 10 -8.08 11.39 0.70
C VAL A 10 -8.73 10.76 -0.52
N PRO A 11 -10.05 10.98 -0.69
CA PRO A 11 -10.74 10.49 -1.88
C PRO A 11 -10.07 11.04 -3.13
N CYS A 12 -9.84 10.18 -4.11
CA CYS A 12 -9.24 10.58 -5.37
C CYS A 12 -10.27 11.32 -6.22
N LYS A 13 -9.88 12.49 -6.71
CA LYS A 13 -10.69 13.22 -7.67
C LYS A 13 -10.16 12.87 -9.06
N GLY A 14 -11.08 12.60 -9.99
CA GLY A 14 -10.69 12.35 -11.36
C GLY A 14 -9.97 13.57 -11.93
N GLY A 15 -9.02 13.35 -12.82
CA GLY A 15 -8.25 14.42 -13.45
C GLY A 15 -6.96 14.78 -12.75
N VAL A 16 -6.68 14.22 -11.57
CA VAL A 16 -5.39 14.39 -10.90
C VAL A 16 -4.36 13.60 -11.67
N LEU A 17 -3.18 14.20 -11.90
CA LEU A 17 -2.11 13.51 -12.61
C LEU A 17 -1.44 12.47 -11.71
N PRO A 18 -1.13 11.28 -12.26
CA PRO A 18 -0.39 10.28 -11.50
C PRO A 18 1.00 10.80 -11.08
N MET A 19 1.43 10.37 -9.90
CA MET A 19 2.75 10.69 -9.40
C MET A 19 3.82 9.96 -10.21
N LYS A 20 4.84 10.68 -10.67
CA LYS A 20 5.93 10.12 -11.49
C LYS A 20 7.25 10.81 -11.20
N GLY A 21 8.34 10.27 -11.76
CA GLY A 21 9.65 10.89 -11.74
C GLY A 21 10.19 11.14 -10.34
N ARG A 22 10.72 12.34 -10.11
CA ARG A 22 11.38 12.69 -8.85
C ARG A 22 10.46 12.66 -7.65
N GLU A 23 9.21 13.08 -7.84
CA GLU A 23 8.22 13.05 -6.77
C GLU A 23 8.01 11.61 -6.31
N LEU A 24 7.87 10.70 -7.26
CA LEU A 24 7.71 9.27 -6.97
C LEU A 24 8.96 8.72 -6.28
N GLU A 25 10.15 9.01 -6.80
CA GLU A 25 11.39 8.55 -6.19
C GLU A 25 11.53 9.02 -4.74
N HIS A 26 11.14 10.28 -4.51
CA HIS A 26 11.25 10.86 -3.18
C HIS A 26 10.35 10.16 -2.17
N ILE A 27 9.09 9.94 -2.52
CA ILE A 27 8.14 9.32 -1.59
C ILE A 27 8.43 7.82 -1.40
N LEU A 28 8.96 7.14 -2.42
CA LEU A 28 9.36 5.73 -2.30
C LEU A 28 10.40 5.51 -1.20
N LYS A 29 11.24 6.50 -0.93
CA LYS A 29 12.24 6.39 0.13
C LYS A 29 11.61 6.27 1.52
N LEU A 30 10.36 6.68 1.67
CA LEU A 30 9.63 6.58 2.93
C LEU A 30 9.06 5.18 3.16
N VAL A 31 8.96 4.38 2.10
CA VAL A 31 8.50 2.99 2.15
C VAL A 31 9.47 2.11 1.36
N PRO A 32 10.71 1.94 1.87
CA PRO A 32 11.80 1.37 1.07
C PRO A 32 11.62 -0.11 0.70
N LYS A 33 10.72 -0.83 1.35
CA LYS A 33 10.44 -2.22 1.02
C LYS A 33 9.44 -2.38 -0.11
N TRP A 34 8.82 -1.30 -0.54
CA TRP A 34 7.86 -1.31 -1.64
C TRP A 34 8.56 -0.99 -2.95
N ASN A 35 8.16 -1.68 -4.01
CA ASN A 35 8.70 -1.47 -5.35
C ASN A 35 7.65 -0.87 -6.27
N ALA A 36 8.04 0.17 -7.01
CA ALA A 36 7.17 0.75 -8.03
C ALA A 36 7.35 -0.02 -9.35
N VAL A 37 6.23 -0.35 -9.99
CA VAL A 37 6.22 -1.06 -11.26
C VAL A 37 5.60 -0.14 -12.32
N ASN A 38 6.38 0.19 -13.35
CA ASN A 38 5.95 1.05 -14.48
C ASN A 38 5.38 2.40 -14.03
N GLU A 39 5.80 2.91 -12.87
CA GLU A 39 5.26 4.12 -12.26
C GLU A 39 3.74 4.09 -12.10
N HIS A 40 3.15 2.90 -12.17
CA HIS A 40 1.71 2.68 -12.15
C HIS A 40 1.20 2.19 -10.80
N HIS A 41 1.94 1.27 -10.17
CA HIS A 41 1.54 0.71 -8.88
C HIS A 41 2.77 0.38 -8.05
N ILE A 42 2.55 0.16 -6.75
CA ILE A 42 3.60 -0.29 -5.85
C ILE A 42 3.20 -1.65 -5.29
N VAL A 43 4.20 -2.48 -5.02
CA VAL A 43 3.98 -3.85 -4.55
C VAL A 43 4.98 -4.21 -3.47
N ARG A 44 4.51 -4.96 -2.47
CA ARG A 44 5.36 -5.57 -1.46
C ARG A 44 4.84 -6.95 -1.11
N THR A 45 5.76 -7.91 -0.91
CA THR A 45 5.44 -9.25 -0.43
C THR A 45 5.87 -9.37 1.01
N TYR A 46 4.94 -9.77 1.89
CA TYR A 46 5.19 -10.04 3.30
C TYR A 46 5.25 -11.54 3.51
N THR A 47 6.18 -12.01 4.34
CA THR A 47 6.34 -13.44 4.60
C THR A 47 5.95 -13.78 6.04
N PHE A 48 5.43 -14.99 6.23
CA PHE A 48 4.93 -15.48 7.52
C PHE A 48 5.29 -16.94 7.72
N PRO A 49 5.36 -17.39 8.99
CA PRO A 49 5.69 -18.80 9.28
C PRO A 49 4.66 -19.81 8.81
N ASP A 50 3.39 -19.39 8.61
CA ASP A 50 2.32 -20.28 8.19
C ASP A 50 1.17 -19.51 7.54
N PHE A 51 0.18 -20.25 7.06
CA PHE A 51 -0.99 -19.66 6.39
C PHE A 51 -1.85 -18.84 7.35
N LYS A 52 -2.04 -19.34 8.57
CA LYS A 52 -2.92 -18.65 9.53
C LYS A 52 -2.41 -17.25 9.85
N GLN A 53 -1.11 -17.09 10.03
CA GLN A 53 -0.54 -15.78 10.31
C GLN A 53 -0.64 -14.85 9.10
N ALA A 54 -0.46 -15.40 7.89
CA ALA A 54 -0.65 -14.62 6.66
C ALA A 54 -2.12 -14.18 6.54
N LEU A 55 -3.07 -15.06 6.83
CA LEU A 55 -4.49 -14.75 6.79
C LEU A 55 -4.87 -13.67 7.81
N ASP A 56 -4.36 -13.79 9.04
CA ASP A 56 -4.64 -12.80 10.08
C ASP A 56 -4.13 -11.42 9.66
N PHE A 57 -2.96 -11.36 9.05
CA PHE A 57 -2.41 -10.11 8.52
C PHE A 57 -3.31 -9.52 7.42
N VAL A 58 -3.74 -10.35 6.48
CA VAL A 58 -4.62 -9.91 5.39
C VAL A 58 -5.93 -9.35 5.93
N ASN A 59 -6.50 -9.98 6.96
CA ASN A 59 -7.73 -9.49 7.60
C ASN A 59 -7.51 -8.10 8.20
N ARG A 60 -6.37 -7.87 8.83
CA ARG A 60 -6.03 -6.57 9.42
C ARG A 60 -5.82 -5.50 8.34
N VAL A 61 -5.19 -5.88 7.24
CA VAL A 61 -5.03 -4.98 6.09
C VAL A 61 -6.40 -4.58 5.54
N GLY A 62 -7.31 -5.55 5.43
CA GLY A 62 -8.67 -5.29 4.97
C GLY A 62 -9.42 -4.31 5.85
N GLU A 63 -9.27 -4.40 7.18
CA GLU A 63 -9.89 -3.46 8.10
C GLU A 63 -9.39 -2.04 7.89
N VAL A 64 -8.08 -1.87 7.70
CA VAL A 64 -7.49 -0.56 7.44
C VAL A 64 -7.99 -0.02 6.10
N ALA A 65 -8.04 -0.88 5.07
CA ALA A 65 -8.51 -0.49 3.75
C ALA A 65 -9.96 0.04 3.80
N GLU A 66 -10.81 -0.62 4.58
CA GLU A 66 -12.20 -0.17 4.73
C GLU A 66 -12.29 1.17 5.45
N LYS A 67 -11.48 1.38 6.47
CA LYS A 67 -11.47 2.66 7.19
C LYS A 67 -10.98 3.80 6.34
N GLN A 68 -10.00 3.54 5.48
CA GLN A 68 -9.39 4.59 4.65
C GLN A 68 -10.11 4.78 3.32
N GLY A 69 -10.99 3.86 2.94
CA GLY A 69 -11.66 3.94 1.65
C GLY A 69 -10.69 3.80 0.47
N HIS A 70 -9.59 3.09 0.67
CA HIS A 70 -8.58 2.90 -0.35
C HIS A 70 -8.13 1.43 -0.30
N HIS A 71 -8.46 0.68 -1.33
CA HIS A 71 -8.39 -0.78 -1.30
C HIS A 71 -7.24 -1.33 -2.15
N PRO A 72 -6.36 -2.15 -1.53
CA PRO A 72 -5.29 -2.83 -2.26
C PRO A 72 -5.81 -4.08 -2.97
N ASP A 73 -5.01 -4.57 -3.90
CA ASP A 73 -5.16 -5.94 -4.37
C ASP A 73 -4.31 -6.81 -3.45
N ILE A 74 -4.85 -7.93 -3.02
CA ILE A 74 -4.18 -8.81 -2.07
C ILE A 74 -4.14 -10.23 -2.62
N LEU A 75 -2.93 -10.78 -2.70
CA LEU A 75 -2.76 -12.20 -3.01
C LEU A 75 -2.30 -12.89 -1.74
N LEU A 76 -3.15 -13.76 -1.21
CA LEU A 76 -2.84 -14.55 -0.02
C LEU A 76 -2.43 -15.96 -0.44
N ALA A 77 -1.29 -16.40 0.03
CA ALA A 77 -0.81 -17.76 -0.22
C ALA A 77 -0.24 -18.32 1.08
N TRP A 78 0.10 -19.60 1.10
CA TRP A 78 0.71 -20.17 2.28
C TRP A 78 2.00 -19.44 2.62
N GLY A 79 2.04 -18.85 3.79
CA GLY A 79 3.23 -18.15 4.28
C GLY A 79 3.55 -16.83 3.62
N LYS A 80 2.64 -16.25 2.82
CA LYS A 80 2.89 -14.94 2.23
C LYS A 80 1.62 -14.16 1.90
N ALA A 81 1.76 -12.84 1.87
CA ALA A 81 0.73 -11.94 1.38
C ALA A 81 1.39 -10.91 0.48
N GLU A 82 0.98 -10.84 -0.78
CA GLU A 82 1.47 -9.83 -1.71
C GLU A 82 0.42 -8.74 -1.83
N ILE A 83 0.85 -7.51 -1.56
CA ILE A 83 -0.05 -6.35 -1.55
C ILE A 83 0.35 -5.42 -2.70
N THR A 84 -0.64 -5.06 -3.53
CA THR A 84 -0.45 -4.14 -4.64
C THR A 84 -1.37 -2.95 -4.46
N LEU A 85 -0.82 -1.73 -4.60
CA LEU A 85 -1.57 -0.49 -4.40
C LEU A 85 -1.45 0.43 -5.61
N TRP A 86 -2.57 0.94 -6.08
CA TRP A 86 -2.61 2.08 -7.00
C TRP A 86 -3.99 2.73 -6.91
N THR A 87 -4.10 3.93 -7.42
CA THR A 87 -5.35 4.68 -7.40
C THR A 87 -6.08 4.46 -8.73
N HIS A 88 -7.16 3.68 -8.69
CA HIS A 88 -7.85 3.23 -9.90
C HIS A 88 -8.43 4.38 -10.73
N LYS A 89 -8.97 5.40 -10.09
CA LYS A 89 -9.60 6.53 -10.79
C LYS A 89 -8.66 7.29 -11.71
N ILE A 90 -7.36 7.29 -11.41
CA ILE A 90 -6.37 8.00 -12.23
C ILE A 90 -5.41 7.04 -12.93
N ASN A 91 -5.62 5.74 -12.74
CA ASN A 91 -4.77 4.69 -13.32
C ASN A 91 -3.29 4.92 -13.02
N GLY A 92 -2.97 5.19 -11.77
CA GLY A 92 -1.61 5.48 -11.35
C GLY A 92 -1.50 5.71 -9.85
N LEU A 93 -0.41 6.33 -9.44
CA LEU A 93 -0.08 6.51 -8.02
C LEU A 93 -0.41 7.91 -7.51
N THR A 94 -0.86 7.96 -6.25
CA THR A 94 -1.07 9.21 -5.49
C THR A 94 -0.47 9.03 -4.11
N GLU A 95 -0.45 10.11 -3.33
CA GLU A 95 0.02 10.03 -1.93
C GLU A 95 -0.74 8.99 -1.12
N SER A 96 -2.04 8.80 -1.40
CA SER A 96 -2.86 7.83 -0.66
C SER A 96 -2.32 6.40 -0.76
N ASP A 97 -1.72 6.03 -1.89
CA ASP A 97 -1.12 4.70 -2.04
C ASP A 97 0.04 4.51 -1.05
N PHE A 98 0.85 5.56 -0.87
CA PHE A 98 1.99 5.51 0.05
C PHE A 98 1.57 5.61 1.51
N ILE A 99 0.49 6.34 1.80
CA ILE A 99 -0.11 6.36 3.13
C ILE A 99 -0.56 4.96 3.51
N MET A 100 -1.26 4.27 2.61
CA MET A 100 -1.69 2.89 2.84
C MET A 100 -0.50 1.96 3.01
N ALA A 101 0.53 2.10 2.17
CA ALA A 101 1.73 1.27 2.28
C ALA A 101 2.36 1.40 3.67
N ALA A 102 2.49 2.63 4.17
CA ALA A 102 3.07 2.87 5.49
C ALA A 102 2.21 2.29 6.61
N LYS A 103 0.88 2.41 6.50
CA LYS A 103 -0.03 1.83 7.49
C LYS A 103 0.05 0.31 7.52
N ILE A 104 0.14 -0.31 6.35
CA ILE A 104 0.27 -1.76 6.23
C ILE A 104 1.61 -2.23 6.81
N ASP A 105 2.68 -1.49 6.54
CA ASP A 105 4.00 -1.81 7.11
C ASP A 105 3.96 -1.81 8.63
N GLN A 106 3.23 -0.88 9.25
CA GLN A 106 3.09 -0.85 10.70
C GLN A 106 2.38 -2.10 11.24
N LEU A 107 1.39 -2.61 10.51
CA LEU A 107 0.70 -3.83 10.92
C LEU A 107 1.66 -5.02 10.94
N TYR A 108 2.56 -5.08 9.98
CA TYR A 108 3.52 -6.18 9.90
C TYR A 108 4.54 -6.13 11.04
N ALA A 109 4.92 -4.92 11.46
CA ALA A 109 5.90 -4.73 12.53
C ALA A 109 5.32 -5.11 13.91
N GLU A 110 4.01 -5.14 14.05
CA GLU A 110 3.35 -5.57 15.29
C GLU A 110 3.30 -7.10 15.33
#